data_c27023e1dbb89e20e7df7f6eeae4b3db
#
_entry.id   c27023e1dbb89e20e7df7f6eeae4b3db
#
_cell.length_a   1.000
_cell.length_b   1.000
_cell.length_c   1.000
_cell.angle_alpha   90.00
_cell.angle_beta   90.00
_cell.angle_gamma   90.00
#
_symmetry.space_group_name_H-M   'P 1'
#
loop_
_entity.id
_entity.type
_entity.pdbx_description
1 polymer ?
#
loop_
_entity_poly.entity_id
_entity_poly.type
_entity_poly.pdbx_seq_one_letter_code
_entity_poly.pdbx_strand_id
1 'polypeptide(L)'
;MIGLVGLIGVFLVVLYNSFTRNNRLEGKEHGSAEWGSATDIKPFIDKNYEKNMLLTESERISIDTRKTLRNNNILVVGGSGSGKTRFFVKPNLMQLHTSYVITDPKGTLLPECGKMLLDADYNLKYFNTIDFSKSMHYNPFEYIRKEKDILKLVNTIILNTSGEGEKCKEDFWIKAERLLYQALVGYIYYELPKEDRNFSTLLYLLNQMEAKEDNEEFKNPIDIIFEDLESKDEGHFAVRQYKKYKQAAGKTAKSILISCGARLSPFDIKELREITEYDELELDTLGDNKQALFIIIDDTDSTFNFLVAILYTQMFNVLCNKADNEYKGRLPVHVRCLLDEFANIGQIPSFEKLIATVRSREISVVPIVQNMAQIKGLYKEQAGTIVGNCDTTLFLGSGEEETQKSISARVGKTTIDHTAINISKGQSGSLSLNNQIIARDLITPAEVGLLKTDECLLFIRGVKPFKSKKFKIEKHKRYKELADYSEDNRYDVLKEKNKDILDEKTEIKEIELTEEINNLV
;
A
#
# COMPACT_ATOMS: atom_id res chain seq x y z
N MET A 1 -50.72 -52.94 -35.47
CA MET A 1 -51.22 -51.63 -34.99
C MET A 1 -50.74 -51.31 -33.56
N ILE A 2 -50.80 -52.24 -32.61
CA ILE A 2 -50.39 -52.02 -31.20
C ILE A 2 -48.89 -51.66 -31.04
N GLY A 3 -48.00 -52.29 -31.84
CA GLY A 3 -46.54 -51.97 -31.77
C GLY A 3 -46.17 -50.61 -32.24
N LEU A 4 -46.89 -49.99 -33.22
CA LEU A 4 -46.65 -48.69 -33.74
C LEU A 4 -47.03 -47.56 -32.74
N VAL A 5 -48.12 -47.76 -32.01
CA VAL A 5 -48.61 -46.88 -30.95
C VAL A 5 -47.63 -46.85 -29.75
N GLY A 6 -47.05 -47.99 -29.40
CA GLY A 6 -46.04 -48.13 -28.37
C GLY A 6 -44.73 -47.37 -28.74
N LEU A 7 -44.26 -47.48 -29.99
CA LEU A 7 -43.08 -46.78 -30.50
C LEU A 7 -43.28 -45.28 -30.50
N ILE A 8 -44.46 -44.79 -30.92
CA ILE A 8 -44.78 -43.33 -30.90
C ILE A 8 -44.83 -42.83 -29.43
N GLY A 9 -45.41 -43.61 -28.50
CA GLY A 9 -45.42 -43.26 -27.08
C GLY A 9 -44.02 -43.11 -26.48
N VAL A 10 -43.14 -44.10 -26.76
CA VAL A 10 -41.72 -44.02 -26.30
C VAL A 10 -40.99 -42.84 -26.93
N PHE A 11 -41.21 -42.59 -28.23
CA PHE A 11 -40.61 -41.46 -28.93
C PHE A 11 -41.07 -40.11 -28.36
N LEU A 12 -42.36 -39.96 -28.04
CA LEU A 12 -42.88 -38.75 -27.41
C LEU A 12 -42.34 -38.54 -25.98
N VAL A 13 -42.18 -39.60 -25.20
CA VAL A 13 -41.56 -39.55 -23.89
C VAL A 13 -40.07 -39.19 -23.98
N VAL A 14 -39.35 -39.75 -24.95
CA VAL A 14 -37.94 -39.39 -25.19
C VAL A 14 -37.81 -37.95 -25.65
N LEU A 15 -38.69 -37.51 -26.58
CA LEU A 15 -38.75 -36.09 -27.02
C LEU A 15 -39.10 -35.16 -25.86
N TYR A 16 -40.11 -35.48 -25.07
CA TYR A 16 -40.51 -34.70 -23.89
C TYR A 16 -39.36 -34.62 -22.87
N ASN A 17 -38.70 -35.73 -22.58
CA ASN A 17 -37.53 -35.76 -21.70
C ASN A 17 -36.32 -34.99 -22.30
N SER A 18 -36.12 -35.04 -23.63
CA SER A 18 -35.06 -34.29 -24.30
C SER A 18 -35.30 -32.77 -24.26
N PHE A 19 -36.54 -32.33 -24.47
CA PHE A 19 -36.92 -30.91 -24.39
C PHE A 19 -36.93 -30.37 -22.94
N THR A 20 -37.33 -31.20 -21.96
CA THR A 20 -37.32 -30.81 -20.53
C THR A 20 -35.92 -30.90 -19.89
N ARG A 21 -35.03 -31.78 -20.39
CA ARG A 21 -33.62 -31.86 -19.92
C ARG A 21 -32.79 -30.66 -20.28
N ASN A 22 -33.07 -30.00 -21.41
CA ASN A 22 -32.25 -28.89 -21.88
C ASN A 22 -32.37 -27.58 -21.08
N ASN A 23 -33.29 -27.50 -20.11
CA ASN A 23 -33.50 -26.32 -19.28
C ASN A 23 -33.10 -26.52 -17.81
N ARG A 24 -32.46 -27.62 -17.44
CA ARG A 24 -32.00 -27.87 -16.07
C ARG A 24 -30.49 -27.98 -16.02
N LEU A 25 -29.87 -27.11 -15.23
CA LEU A 25 -28.46 -27.22 -14.86
C LEU A 25 -28.36 -28.13 -13.62
N GLU A 26 -28.46 -29.45 -13.84
CA GLU A 26 -28.47 -30.42 -12.74
C GLU A 26 -27.34 -30.19 -11.75
N GLY A 27 -27.68 -29.98 -10.46
CA GLY A 27 -26.73 -29.70 -9.38
C GLY A 27 -26.11 -28.27 -9.39
N LYS A 28 -26.59 -27.37 -10.28
CA LYS A 28 -26.12 -26.00 -10.40
C LYS A 28 -27.24 -24.99 -10.51
N GLU A 29 -28.47 -25.38 -10.23
CA GLU A 29 -29.68 -24.56 -10.43
C GLU A 29 -29.64 -23.25 -9.64
N HIS A 30 -29.03 -23.25 -8.46
CA HIS A 30 -28.95 -22.12 -7.54
C HIS A 30 -27.53 -21.59 -7.31
N GLY A 31 -26.52 -22.28 -7.88
CA GLY A 31 -25.11 -21.89 -7.76
C GLY A 31 -24.19 -23.09 -7.93
N SER A 32 -22.98 -22.82 -8.39
CA SER A 32 -21.94 -23.82 -8.69
C SER A 32 -20.63 -23.58 -7.93
N ALA A 33 -20.70 -22.84 -6.81
CA ALA A 33 -19.51 -22.58 -6.02
C ALA A 33 -18.98 -23.87 -5.38
N GLU A 34 -17.68 -24.08 -5.49
CA GLU A 34 -16.96 -25.21 -4.91
C GLU A 34 -15.56 -24.78 -4.50
N TRP A 35 -14.97 -25.50 -3.55
CA TRP A 35 -13.60 -25.22 -3.11
C TRP A 35 -12.59 -25.63 -4.18
N GLY A 36 -11.55 -24.80 -4.32
CA GLY A 36 -10.42 -25.07 -5.19
C GLY A 36 -9.55 -26.22 -4.68
N SER A 37 -8.83 -26.83 -5.59
CA SER A 37 -7.93 -27.95 -5.37
C SER A 37 -6.51 -27.64 -5.84
N ALA A 38 -5.56 -28.51 -5.53
CA ALA A 38 -4.18 -28.38 -5.98
C ALA A 38 -4.04 -28.30 -7.52
N THR A 39 -4.98 -28.88 -8.26
CA THR A 39 -5.00 -28.82 -9.73
C THR A 39 -5.37 -27.43 -10.24
N ASP A 40 -6.22 -26.70 -9.53
CA ASP A 40 -6.67 -25.36 -9.92
C ASP A 40 -5.56 -24.31 -9.79
N ILE A 41 -4.68 -24.43 -8.79
CA ILE A 41 -3.56 -23.49 -8.56
C ILE A 41 -2.29 -23.85 -9.36
N LYS A 42 -2.12 -25.12 -9.73
CA LYS A 42 -0.90 -25.64 -10.39
C LYS A 42 -0.42 -24.82 -11.60
N PRO A 43 -1.29 -24.31 -12.50
CA PRO A 43 -0.87 -23.52 -13.65
C PRO A 43 -0.19 -22.18 -13.28
N PHE A 44 -0.44 -21.67 -12.09
CA PHE A 44 0.06 -20.38 -11.61
C PHE A 44 1.34 -20.49 -10.79
N ILE A 45 1.79 -21.70 -10.46
CA ILE A 45 2.98 -21.95 -9.63
C ILE A 45 4.25 -21.92 -10.50
N ASP A 46 5.31 -21.28 -10.01
CA ASP A 46 6.65 -21.44 -10.59
C ASP A 46 7.33 -22.70 -10.06
N LYS A 47 8.12 -23.37 -10.93
CA LYS A 47 8.91 -24.55 -10.56
C LYS A 47 9.97 -24.21 -9.51
N ASN A 48 10.59 -23.03 -9.63
CA ASN A 48 11.50 -22.54 -8.60
C ASN A 48 10.67 -22.01 -7.43
N TYR A 49 10.85 -22.62 -6.26
CA TYR A 49 10.10 -22.24 -5.05
C TYR A 49 10.26 -20.76 -4.71
N GLU A 50 11.46 -20.22 -4.84
CA GLU A 50 11.78 -18.82 -4.50
C GLU A 50 11.13 -17.82 -5.45
N LYS A 51 10.76 -18.21 -6.66
CA LYS A 51 10.05 -17.34 -7.63
C LYS A 51 8.53 -17.32 -7.42
N ASN A 52 8.07 -17.68 -6.24
CA ASN A 52 6.65 -17.64 -5.90
C ASN A 52 6.38 -16.75 -4.70
N MET A 53 5.24 -16.10 -4.71
CA MET A 53 4.63 -15.53 -3.52
C MET A 53 3.96 -16.63 -2.71
N LEU A 54 4.21 -16.67 -1.42
CA LEU A 54 3.59 -17.61 -0.49
C LEU A 54 2.27 -17.00 -0.01
N LEU A 55 1.16 -17.68 -0.29
CA LEU A 55 -0.17 -17.21 0.06
C LEU A 55 -0.74 -17.96 1.25
N THR A 56 -0.59 -19.28 1.25
CA THR A 56 -1.04 -20.17 2.31
C THR A 56 -0.02 -21.30 2.49
N GLU A 57 -0.32 -22.29 3.30
CA GLU A 57 0.58 -23.44 3.48
C GLU A 57 0.77 -24.24 2.18
N SER A 58 -0.26 -24.33 1.34
CA SER A 58 -0.27 -25.11 0.09
C SER A 58 -0.28 -24.28 -1.17
N GLU A 59 -0.91 -23.11 -1.17
CA GLU A 59 -1.06 -22.28 -2.35
C GLU A 59 0.03 -21.21 -2.42
N ARG A 60 0.63 -21.09 -3.59
CA ARG A 60 1.59 -20.08 -3.96
C ARG A 60 1.40 -19.68 -5.41
N ILE A 61 1.83 -18.48 -5.79
CA ILE A 61 1.69 -17.95 -7.15
C ILE A 61 3.02 -17.38 -7.63
N SER A 62 3.38 -17.66 -8.87
CA SER A 62 4.58 -17.11 -9.52
C SER A 62 4.56 -15.58 -9.54
N ILE A 63 5.71 -14.96 -9.29
CA ILE A 63 5.90 -13.51 -9.45
C ILE A 63 5.90 -13.08 -10.92
N ASP A 64 6.05 -14.02 -11.88
CA ASP A 64 6.01 -13.71 -13.31
C ASP A 64 4.56 -13.47 -13.77
N THR A 65 4.22 -12.19 -13.92
CA THR A 65 2.89 -11.73 -14.37
C THR A 65 2.56 -12.15 -15.80
N ARG A 66 3.57 -12.46 -16.64
CA ARG A 66 3.36 -12.94 -18.02
C ARG A 66 2.91 -14.40 -18.03
N LYS A 67 3.45 -15.21 -17.09
CA LYS A 67 3.06 -16.62 -16.92
C LYS A 67 1.68 -16.75 -16.29
N THR A 68 1.41 -15.98 -15.25
CA THR A 68 0.16 -16.08 -14.50
C THR A 68 -0.99 -15.34 -15.14
N LEU A 69 -0.72 -14.33 -15.97
CA LEU A 69 -1.69 -13.37 -16.50
C LEU A 69 -2.50 -12.68 -15.39
N ARG A 70 -1.94 -12.62 -14.19
CA ARG A 70 -2.47 -11.92 -13.00
C ARG A 70 -1.53 -10.81 -12.61
N ASN A 71 -2.07 -9.77 -11.98
CA ASN A 71 -1.20 -8.81 -11.32
C ASN A 71 -0.67 -9.39 -9.99
N ASN A 72 0.41 -8.83 -9.49
CA ASN A 72 1.01 -9.24 -8.22
C ASN A 72 0.48 -8.43 -7.03
N ASN A 73 -0.59 -7.64 -7.23
CA ASN A 73 -1.25 -6.95 -6.14
C ASN A 73 -2.10 -7.94 -5.33
N ILE A 74 -1.94 -7.89 -4.02
CA ILE A 74 -2.61 -8.80 -3.09
C ILE A 74 -3.28 -7.96 -2.01
N LEU A 75 -4.57 -8.15 -1.80
CA LEU A 75 -5.25 -7.63 -0.63
C LEU A 75 -5.18 -8.65 0.50
N VAL A 76 -4.59 -8.28 1.62
CA VAL A 76 -4.59 -9.12 2.83
C VAL A 76 -5.54 -8.51 3.85
N VAL A 77 -6.52 -9.30 4.29
CA VAL A 77 -7.51 -8.89 5.29
C VAL A 77 -7.39 -9.79 6.51
N GLY A 78 -7.12 -9.19 7.66
CA GLY A 78 -7.01 -9.95 8.89
C GLY A 78 -7.07 -9.08 10.14
N GLY A 79 -8.00 -9.36 11.04
CA GLY A 79 -8.17 -8.62 12.28
C GLY A 79 -6.91 -8.59 13.16
N SER A 80 -6.96 -7.85 14.26
CA SER A 80 -5.86 -7.84 15.24
C SER A 80 -5.59 -9.27 15.73
N GLY A 81 -4.32 -9.66 15.83
CA GLY A 81 -3.92 -11.00 16.24
C GLY A 81 -4.15 -12.11 15.19
N SER A 82 -4.65 -11.80 13.99
CA SER A 82 -4.83 -12.81 12.93
C SER A 82 -3.50 -13.34 12.35
N GLY A 83 -2.38 -12.69 12.69
CA GLY A 83 -1.04 -13.08 12.28
C GLY A 83 -0.64 -12.62 10.87
N LYS A 84 -1.15 -11.48 10.39
CA LYS A 84 -0.80 -10.87 9.10
C LYS A 84 0.71 -10.88 8.86
N THR A 85 1.46 -10.33 9.79
CA THR A 85 2.92 -10.22 9.73
C THR A 85 3.58 -11.61 9.75
N ARG A 86 3.18 -12.49 10.69
CA ARG A 86 3.79 -13.82 10.87
C ARG A 86 3.49 -14.80 9.73
N PHE A 87 2.25 -14.82 9.23
CA PHE A 87 1.82 -15.83 8.24
C PHE A 87 1.91 -15.35 6.80
N PHE A 88 2.11 -14.05 6.56
CA PHE A 88 2.19 -13.51 5.21
C PHE A 88 3.40 -12.63 4.97
N VAL A 89 3.66 -11.58 5.77
CA VAL A 89 4.75 -10.62 5.51
C VAL A 89 6.10 -11.30 5.61
N LYS A 90 6.43 -11.88 6.76
CA LYS A 90 7.73 -12.57 6.98
C LYS A 90 8.01 -13.71 6.00
N PRO A 91 7.06 -14.63 5.71
CA PRO A 91 7.28 -15.65 4.68
C PRO A 91 7.66 -15.11 3.32
N ASN A 92 7.06 -13.99 2.91
CA ASN A 92 7.36 -13.37 1.62
C ASN A 92 8.66 -12.54 1.64
N LEU A 93 9.07 -11.98 2.76
CA LEU A 93 10.41 -11.40 2.92
C LEU A 93 11.50 -12.47 2.81
N MET A 94 11.31 -13.63 3.44
CA MET A 94 12.24 -14.77 3.35
C MET A 94 12.41 -15.32 1.93
N GLN A 95 11.54 -15.00 0.97
CA GLN A 95 11.70 -15.39 -0.43
C GLN A 95 12.85 -14.66 -1.15
N LEU A 96 13.25 -13.47 -0.70
CA LEU A 96 14.41 -12.70 -1.19
C LEU A 96 14.45 -12.51 -2.72
N HIS A 97 13.30 -12.34 -3.38
CA HIS A 97 13.20 -12.39 -4.83
C HIS A 97 12.95 -11.03 -5.50
N THR A 98 12.68 -9.98 -4.73
CA THR A 98 12.34 -8.63 -5.21
C THR A 98 13.00 -7.58 -4.33
N SER A 99 13.00 -6.31 -4.73
CA SER A 99 13.13 -5.22 -3.77
C SER A 99 11.86 -5.09 -2.95
N TYR A 100 11.99 -4.68 -1.71
CA TYR A 100 10.87 -4.57 -0.77
C TYR A 100 10.74 -3.14 -0.24
N VAL A 101 9.50 -2.67 -0.16
CA VAL A 101 9.13 -1.49 0.63
C VAL A 101 8.13 -1.95 1.67
N ILE A 102 8.46 -1.83 2.93
CA ILE A 102 7.74 -2.45 4.03
C ILE A 102 7.26 -1.37 4.99
N THR A 103 5.95 -1.23 5.20
CA THR A 103 5.45 -0.52 6.37
C THR A 103 5.58 -1.43 7.59
N ASP A 104 6.22 -0.95 8.64
CA ASP A 104 6.43 -1.67 9.89
C ASP A 104 5.77 -0.90 11.06
N PRO A 105 4.51 -1.21 11.41
CA PRO A 105 3.73 -0.43 12.37
C PRO A 105 4.25 -0.47 13.81
N LYS A 106 5.24 -1.28 14.11
CA LYS A 106 5.79 -1.44 15.47
C LYS A 106 7.31 -1.35 15.52
N GLY A 107 7.96 -1.20 14.38
CA GLY A 107 9.41 -1.23 14.30
C GLY A 107 10.03 -2.58 14.65
N THR A 108 9.27 -3.69 14.52
CA THR A 108 9.76 -5.02 14.88
C THR A 108 10.30 -5.81 13.69
N LEU A 109 9.82 -5.52 12.48
CA LEU A 109 10.22 -6.26 11.27
C LEU A 109 11.68 -6.02 10.89
N LEU A 110 12.14 -4.77 10.98
CA LEU A 110 13.54 -4.45 10.69
C LEU A 110 14.50 -5.19 11.62
N PRO A 111 14.37 -5.16 12.96
CA PRO A 111 15.20 -5.98 13.84
C PRO A 111 15.10 -7.48 13.59
N GLU A 112 13.92 -7.99 13.24
CA GLU A 112 13.67 -9.43 13.10
C GLU A 112 14.14 -10.02 11.77
N CYS A 113 14.14 -9.23 10.69
CA CYS A 113 14.45 -9.68 9.33
C CYS A 113 15.67 -8.99 8.70
N GLY A 114 16.13 -7.86 9.25
CA GLY A 114 17.14 -7.01 8.63
C GLY A 114 18.47 -7.73 8.38
N LYS A 115 18.97 -8.50 9.35
CA LYS A 115 20.21 -9.25 9.19
C LYS A 115 20.12 -10.28 8.06
N MET A 116 19.02 -11.02 7.96
CA MET A 116 18.80 -11.96 6.85
C MET A 116 18.84 -11.25 5.48
N LEU A 117 18.27 -10.05 5.38
CA LEU A 117 18.30 -9.28 4.14
C LEU A 117 19.72 -8.77 3.83
N LEU A 118 20.42 -8.26 4.83
CA LEU A 118 21.81 -7.81 4.69
C LEU A 118 22.74 -8.96 4.24
N ASP A 119 22.61 -10.12 4.89
CA ASP A 119 23.38 -11.34 4.53
C ASP A 119 23.04 -11.87 3.12
N ALA A 120 21.93 -11.41 2.53
CA ALA A 120 21.50 -11.71 1.17
C ALA A 120 21.78 -10.56 0.17
N ASP A 121 22.72 -9.68 0.48
CA ASP A 121 23.19 -8.55 -0.32
C ASP A 121 22.09 -7.51 -0.64
N TYR A 122 21.14 -7.30 0.28
CA TYR A 122 20.20 -6.19 0.18
C TYR A 122 20.80 -4.92 0.76
N ASN A 123 20.67 -3.81 0.04
CA ASN A 123 20.87 -2.49 0.62
C ASN A 123 19.67 -2.16 1.51
N LEU A 124 19.92 -2.01 2.82
CA LEU A 124 18.87 -1.69 3.80
C LEU A 124 18.74 -0.18 3.95
N LYS A 125 17.51 0.29 3.79
CA LYS A 125 17.11 1.67 4.06
C LYS A 125 15.97 1.65 5.08
N TYR A 126 15.93 2.66 5.95
CA TYR A 126 14.86 2.73 6.95
C TYR A 126 14.53 4.20 7.29
N PHE A 127 13.24 4.45 7.36
CA PHE A 127 12.67 5.72 7.80
C PHE A 127 11.78 5.46 9.01
N ASN A 128 12.11 6.07 10.16
CA ASN A 128 11.50 5.77 11.44
C ASN A 128 10.84 7.01 12.03
N THR A 129 9.50 7.01 12.12
CA THR A 129 8.72 8.09 12.70
C THR A 129 8.40 7.89 14.20
N ILE A 130 8.79 6.74 14.77
CA ILE A 130 8.64 6.47 16.21
C ILE A 130 9.86 7.00 16.98
N ASP A 131 11.06 6.78 16.43
CA ASP A 131 12.33 7.17 17.05
C ASP A 131 13.25 7.74 15.96
N PHE A 132 13.27 9.06 15.85
CA PHE A 132 14.04 9.78 14.82
C PHE A 132 15.55 9.54 14.93
N SER A 133 16.08 9.23 16.13
CA SER A 133 17.49 8.90 16.31
C SER A 133 17.91 7.62 15.58
N LYS A 134 16.95 6.74 15.30
CA LYS A 134 17.10 5.50 14.55
C LYS A 134 16.54 5.61 13.13
N SER A 135 16.48 6.79 12.56
CA SER A 135 16.03 7.03 11.19
C SER A 135 17.20 7.41 10.29
N MET A 136 17.11 7.07 9.01
CA MET A 136 17.84 7.72 7.94
C MET A 136 17.11 9.02 7.56
N HIS A 137 17.83 9.93 6.92
CA HIS A 137 17.29 11.22 6.49
C HIS A 137 16.44 11.04 5.21
N TYR A 138 15.35 11.79 5.16
CA TYR A 138 14.46 11.83 4.01
C TYR A 138 14.05 13.27 3.71
N ASN A 139 14.56 13.82 2.63
CA ASN A 139 14.21 15.16 2.18
C ASN A 139 13.26 15.12 0.97
N PRO A 140 11.97 15.48 1.15
CA PRO A 140 11.02 15.50 0.04
C PRO A 140 11.39 16.44 -1.11
N PHE A 141 12.21 17.46 -0.90
CA PHE A 141 12.62 18.38 -1.97
C PHE A 141 13.57 17.72 -2.97
N GLU A 142 14.34 16.71 -2.59
CA GLU A 142 15.21 15.95 -3.48
C GLU A 142 14.46 15.23 -4.60
N TYR A 143 13.15 14.96 -4.42
CA TYR A 143 12.31 14.26 -5.38
C TYR A 143 11.47 15.18 -6.27
N ILE A 144 11.69 16.49 -6.19
CA ILE A 144 11.10 17.47 -7.10
C ILE A 144 11.98 17.55 -8.35
N ARG A 145 11.43 17.19 -9.51
CA ARG A 145 12.11 17.25 -10.81
C ARG A 145 11.49 18.31 -11.74
N LYS A 146 10.26 18.69 -11.50
CA LYS A 146 9.46 19.60 -12.33
C LYS A 146 8.29 20.20 -11.54
N GLU A 147 7.68 21.27 -12.07
CA GLU A 147 6.53 21.97 -11.46
C GLU A 147 5.41 21.03 -11.00
N LYS A 148 5.12 19.97 -11.80
CA LYS A 148 4.10 18.99 -11.46
C LYS A 148 4.40 18.27 -10.13
N ASP A 149 5.65 18.10 -9.77
CA ASP A 149 6.03 17.42 -8.53
C ASP A 149 5.85 18.34 -7.34
N ILE A 150 6.06 19.67 -7.51
CA ILE A 150 5.68 20.70 -6.53
C ILE A 150 4.18 20.62 -6.22
N LEU A 151 3.35 20.56 -7.29
CA LEU A 151 1.90 20.45 -7.13
C LEU A 151 1.50 19.19 -6.35
N LYS A 152 2.17 18.06 -6.61
CA LYS A 152 1.91 16.79 -5.91
C LYS A 152 2.32 16.85 -4.44
N LEU A 153 3.52 17.37 -4.15
CA LEU A 153 4.01 17.53 -2.78
C LEU A 153 3.03 18.37 -1.95
N VAL A 154 2.71 19.56 -2.43
CA VAL A 154 1.78 20.47 -1.76
C VAL A 154 0.40 19.85 -1.57
N ASN A 155 -0.13 19.18 -2.60
CA ASN A 155 -1.43 18.51 -2.50
C ASN A 155 -1.41 17.38 -1.44
N THR A 156 -0.32 16.62 -1.35
CA THR A 156 -0.19 15.53 -0.38
C THR A 156 -0.09 16.08 1.05
N ILE A 157 0.65 17.17 1.26
CA ILE A 157 0.70 17.87 2.55
C ILE A 157 -0.72 18.28 2.98
N ILE A 158 -1.41 19.03 2.15
CA ILE A 158 -2.76 19.56 2.47
C ILE A 158 -3.73 18.41 2.76
N LEU A 159 -3.74 17.38 1.93
CA LEU A 159 -4.66 16.24 2.06
C LEU A 159 -4.50 15.48 3.38
N ASN A 160 -3.27 15.35 3.87
CA ASN A 160 -2.96 14.56 5.05
C ASN A 160 -2.81 15.37 6.35
N THR A 161 -2.85 16.71 6.25
CA THR A 161 -2.83 17.61 7.42
C THR A 161 -4.18 18.32 7.64
N SER A 162 -5.19 18.05 6.80
CA SER A 162 -6.55 18.55 6.99
C SER A 162 -7.28 17.77 8.09
N GLY A 163 -7.99 18.48 8.96
CA GLY A 163 -8.85 17.87 9.98
C GLY A 163 -9.98 17.01 9.36
N GLU A 164 -10.56 16.11 10.14
CA GLU A 164 -11.59 15.17 9.64
C GLU A 164 -12.81 15.88 9.02
N GLY A 165 -13.18 17.08 9.51
CA GLY A 165 -14.28 17.89 8.98
C GLY A 165 -13.96 18.62 7.67
N GLU A 166 -12.69 18.89 7.40
CA GLU A 166 -12.21 19.65 6.23
C GLU A 166 -12.04 18.78 4.97
N LYS A 167 -11.87 17.48 5.13
CA LYS A 167 -11.59 16.52 4.02
C LYS A 167 -12.69 16.46 2.94
N CYS A 168 -13.84 17.10 3.15
CA CYS A 168 -15.01 16.98 2.27
C CYS A 168 -15.34 18.22 1.44
N LYS A 169 -14.72 19.38 1.68
CA LYS A 169 -14.99 20.59 0.91
C LYS A 169 -13.69 21.27 0.53
N GLU A 170 -13.43 21.36 -0.76
CA GLU A 170 -12.37 22.22 -1.30
C GLU A 170 -12.79 23.68 -1.13
N ASP A 171 -12.55 24.21 0.06
CA ASP A 171 -12.91 25.58 0.45
C ASP A 171 -11.90 26.59 -0.11
N PHE A 172 -12.32 27.85 -0.16
CA PHE A 172 -11.47 28.99 -0.56
C PHE A 172 -10.13 29.00 0.18
N TRP A 173 -10.14 28.71 1.48
CA TRP A 173 -8.96 28.71 2.34
C TRP A 173 -7.92 27.69 1.87
N ILE A 174 -8.33 26.45 1.62
CA ILE A 174 -7.46 25.36 1.12
C ILE A 174 -6.84 25.74 -0.23
N LYS A 175 -7.61 26.39 -1.12
CA LYS A 175 -7.09 26.84 -2.41
C LYS A 175 -6.03 27.91 -2.25
N ALA A 176 -6.24 28.86 -1.33
CA ALA A 176 -5.30 29.93 -1.05
C ALA A 176 -4.02 29.43 -0.37
N GLU A 177 -4.14 28.51 0.61
CA GLU A 177 -2.99 27.83 1.22
C GLU A 177 -2.15 27.09 0.16
N ARG A 178 -2.82 26.38 -0.75
CA ARG A 178 -2.18 25.65 -1.85
C ARG A 178 -1.35 26.60 -2.73
N LEU A 179 -1.88 27.76 -3.08
CA LEU A 179 -1.17 28.76 -3.87
C LEU A 179 0.07 29.29 -3.15
N LEU A 180 -0.05 29.57 -1.85
CA LEU A 180 1.09 30.04 -1.06
C LEU A 180 2.18 28.97 -0.97
N TYR A 181 1.84 27.74 -0.60
CA TYR A 181 2.82 26.66 -0.56
C TYR A 181 3.49 26.41 -1.92
N GLN A 182 2.72 26.46 -3.02
CA GLN A 182 3.27 26.30 -4.36
C GLN A 182 4.23 27.43 -4.72
N ALA A 183 3.95 28.66 -4.27
CA ALA A 183 4.86 29.78 -4.47
C ALA A 183 6.17 29.60 -3.69
N LEU A 184 6.08 29.30 -2.39
CA LEU A 184 7.27 29.16 -1.53
C LEU A 184 8.11 27.94 -1.92
N VAL A 185 7.49 26.77 -2.12
CA VAL A 185 8.19 25.55 -2.55
C VAL A 185 8.80 25.75 -3.96
N GLY A 186 8.09 26.45 -4.84
CA GLY A 186 8.60 26.81 -6.17
C GLY A 186 9.82 27.72 -6.09
N TYR A 187 9.79 28.74 -5.22
CA TYR A 187 10.92 29.61 -4.98
C TYR A 187 12.13 28.82 -4.45
N ILE A 188 11.93 27.99 -3.42
CA ILE A 188 12.99 27.14 -2.84
C ILE A 188 13.62 26.24 -3.92
N TYR A 189 12.80 25.62 -4.75
CA TYR A 189 13.27 24.70 -5.78
C TYR A 189 14.09 25.37 -6.89
N TYR A 190 13.66 26.55 -7.37
CA TYR A 190 14.29 27.20 -8.50
C TYR A 190 15.43 28.15 -8.13
N GLU A 191 15.27 28.88 -7.03
CA GLU A 191 16.14 30.00 -6.71
C GLU A 191 17.18 29.70 -5.63
N LEU A 192 16.99 28.67 -4.80
CA LEU A 192 17.90 28.37 -3.73
C LEU A 192 18.88 27.23 -4.08
N PRO A 193 20.10 27.26 -3.51
CA PRO A 193 21.05 26.16 -3.64
C PRO A 193 20.47 24.87 -3.05
N LYS A 194 21.07 23.73 -3.42
CA LYS A 194 20.53 22.40 -3.11
C LYS A 194 20.43 22.15 -1.60
N GLU A 195 21.40 22.64 -0.86
CA GLU A 195 21.53 22.50 0.60
C GLU A 195 20.39 23.19 1.35
N ASP A 196 19.82 24.26 0.77
CA ASP A 196 18.73 25.03 1.37
C ASP A 196 17.33 24.54 0.95
N ARG A 197 17.25 23.50 0.12
CA ARG A 197 15.97 22.95 -0.36
C ARG A 197 15.41 21.95 0.63
N ASN A 198 14.78 22.43 1.71
CA ASN A 198 14.22 21.60 2.78
C ASN A 198 13.05 22.28 3.48
N PHE A 199 12.44 21.59 4.44
CA PHE A 199 11.33 22.13 5.23
C PHE A 199 11.74 23.23 6.20
N SER A 200 12.98 23.23 6.69
CA SER A 200 13.48 24.30 7.57
C SER A 200 13.45 25.66 6.84
N THR A 201 13.86 25.67 5.59
CA THR A 201 13.78 26.86 4.73
C THR A 201 12.34 27.26 4.44
N LEU A 202 11.45 26.30 4.17
CA LEU A 202 10.03 26.60 3.96
C LEU A 202 9.41 27.27 5.19
N LEU A 203 9.68 26.76 6.39
CA LEU A 203 9.24 27.36 7.64
C LEU A 203 9.84 28.74 7.86
N TYR A 204 11.12 28.89 7.57
CA TYR A 204 11.78 30.20 7.69
C TYR A 204 11.07 31.23 6.80
N LEU A 205 10.85 30.93 5.53
CA LEU A 205 10.17 31.85 4.61
C LEU A 205 8.75 32.15 5.08
N LEU A 206 7.99 31.13 5.52
CA LEU A 206 6.64 31.31 6.04
C LEU A 206 6.62 32.22 7.28
N ASN A 207 7.58 32.09 8.19
CA ASN A 207 7.70 32.89 9.39
C ASN A 207 8.13 34.34 9.09
N GLN A 208 8.76 34.63 7.94
CA GLN A 208 9.05 36.01 7.49
C GLN A 208 7.83 36.69 6.87
N MET A 209 6.73 35.95 6.66
CA MET A 209 5.50 36.52 6.11
C MET A 209 4.66 37.14 7.22
N GLU A 210 4.32 38.37 7.05
CA GLU A 210 3.42 39.13 7.91
C GLU A 210 2.32 39.79 7.06
N ALA A 211 1.09 39.81 7.55
CA ALA A 211 0.00 40.55 6.95
C ALA A 211 -0.59 41.55 7.98
N LYS A 212 -0.65 42.83 7.64
CA LYS A 212 -1.27 43.86 8.47
C LYS A 212 -2.72 44.11 8.03
N GLU A 213 -3.65 44.09 8.99
CA GLU A 213 -5.06 44.27 8.71
C GLU A 213 -5.43 45.68 8.27
N ASP A 214 -4.68 46.69 8.81
CA ASP A 214 -4.97 48.12 8.63
C ASP A 214 -4.12 48.78 7.55
N ASN A 215 -3.25 48.03 6.86
CA ASN A 215 -2.38 48.56 5.83
C ASN A 215 -2.18 47.58 4.69
N GLU A 216 -2.97 47.75 3.63
CA GLU A 216 -2.91 46.89 2.42
C GLU A 216 -1.63 47.13 1.58
N GLU A 217 -0.96 48.27 1.75
CA GLU A 217 0.31 48.57 1.06
C GLU A 217 1.55 48.01 1.81
N PHE A 218 1.34 47.38 2.97
CA PHE A 218 2.44 46.81 3.74
C PHE A 218 3.10 45.68 2.96
N LYS A 219 4.42 45.78 2.81
CA LYS A 219 5.26 44.75 2.19
C LYS A 219 6.11 44.09 3.26
N ASN A 220 6.00 42.78 3.37
CA ASN A 220 6.88 41.93 4.16
C ASN A 220 8.16 41.56 3.36
N PRO A 221 9.19 40.96 3.99
CA PRO A 221 10.44 40.61 3.30
C PRO A 221 10.22 39.67 2.10
N ILE A 222 9.21 38.78 2.16
CA ILE A 222 8.90 37.84 1.08
C ILE A 222 8.27 38.56 -0.11
N ASP A 223 7.45 39.58 0.12
CA ASP A 223 6.93 40.44 -0.97
C ASP A 223 8.07 41.06 -1.79
N ILE A 224 9.10 41.54 -1.11
CA ILE A 224 10.26 42.15 -1.79
C ILE A 224 11.03 41.14 -2.62
N ILE A 225 11.23 39.91 -2.10
CA ILE A 225 11.88 38.81 -2.82
C ILE A 225 11.09 38.46 -4.10
N PHE A 226 9.78 38.35 -3.99
CA PHE A 226 8.93 37.98 -5.15
C PHE A 226 8.82 39.15 -6.17
N GLU A 227 8.87 40.41 -5.75
CA GLU A 227 8.93 41.56 -6.66
C GLU A 227 10.26 41.60 -7.43
N ASP A 228 11.37 41.32 -6.76
CA ASP A 228 12.69 41.25 -7.42
C ASP A 228 12.69 40.07 -8.44
N LEU A 229 12.19 38.91 -8.05
CA LEU A 229 12.07 37.77 -8.95
C LEU A 229 11.15 38.05 -10.14
N GLU A 230 10.01 38.71 -9.91
CA GLU A 230 9.10 39.15 -10.97
C GLU A 230 9.76 40.08 -11.98
N SER A 231 10.61 41.02 -11.48
CA SER A 231 11.33 41.94 -12.34
C SER A 231 12.32 41.24 -13.28
N LYS A 232 12.81 40.04 -12.88
CA LYS A 232 13.75 39.21 -13.65
C LYS A 232 13.04 38.26 -14.59
N ASP A 233 11.97 37.64 -14.12
CA ASP A 233 11.14 36.68 -14.87
C ASP A 233 9.67 36.75 -14.44
N GLU A 234 8.87 37.54 -15.14
CA GLU A 234 7.42 37.65 -14.90
C GLU A 234 6.70 36.31 -15.12
N GLY A 235 7.24 35.45 -15.97
CA GLY A 235 6.71 34.11 -16.28
C GLY A 235 7.04 33.04 -15.24
N HIS A 236 7.86 33.33 -14.25
CA HIS A 236 8.34 32.38 -13.26
C HIS A 236 7.20 31.69 -12.52
N PHE A 237 7.29 30.35 -12.36
CA PHE A 237 6.22 29.54 -11.74
C PHE A 237 5.83 30.08 -10.36
N ALA A 238 6.82 30.31 -9.49
CA ALA A 238 6.59 30.77 -8.11
C ALA A 238 5.92 32.15 -8.07
N VAL A 239 6.35 33.08 -8.93
CA VAL A 239 5.76 34.42 -9.06
C VAL A 239 4.28 34.32 -9.44
N ARG A 240 3.94 33.48 -10.42
CA ARG A 240 2.55 33.30 -10.85
C ARG A 240 1.65 32.76 -9.72
N GLN A 241 2.16 31.86 -8.87
CA GLN A 241 1.39 31.36 -7.72
C GLN A 241 1.28 32.43 -6.63
N TYR A 242 2.38 33.15 -6.36
CA TYR A 242 2.39 34.22 -5.37
C TYR A 242 1.42 35.36 -5.70
N LYS A 243 1.41 35.83 -6.94
CA LYS A 243 0.46 36.84 -7.43
C LYS A 243 -0.99 36.44 -7.19
N LYS A 244 -1.33 35.17 -7.41
CA LYS A 244 -2.70 34.66 -7.15
C LYS A 244 -3.00 34.65 -5.65
N TYR A 245 -2.05 34.24 -4.80
CA TYR A 245 -2.20 34.30 -3.35
C TYR A 245 -2.40 35.74 -2.87
N LYS A 246 -1.65 36.70 -3.38
CA LYS A 246 -1.72 38.12 -3.01
C LYS A 246 -3.05 38.80 -3.38
N GLN A 247 -3.94 38.15 -4.13
CA GLN A 247 -5.31 38.64 -4.30
C GLN A 247 -6.12 38.57 -3.00
N ALA A 248 -5.68 37.77 -2.02
CA ALA A 248 -6.22 37.78 -0.68
C ALA A 248 -5.58 38.92 0.12
N ALA A 249 -6.39 39.81 0.70
CA ALA A 249 -5.92 40.99 1.42
C ALA A 249 -6.33 40.97 2.91
N GLY A 250 -5.61 41.75 3.72
CA GLY A 250 -5.96 42.03 5.09
C GLY A 250 -6.18 40.80 5.98
N LYS A 251 -7.33 40.71 6.61
CA LYS A 251 -7.71 39.60 7.50
C LYS A 251 -7.66 38.24 6.83
N THR A 252 -8.00 38.18 5.55
CA THR A 252 -7.97 36.93 4.78
C THR A 252 -6.54 36.40 4.64
N ALA A 253 -5.61 37.24 4.25
CA ALA A 253 -4.19 36.87 4.14
C ALA A 253 -3.63 36.37 5.49
N LYS A 254 -3.93 37.09 6.59
CA LYS A 254 -3.52 36.69 7.94
C LYS A 254 -4.06 35.31 8.35
N SER A 255 -5.33 35.05 8.05
CA SER A 255 -5.94 33.76 8.35
C SER A 255 -5.31 32.61 7.53
N ILE A 256 -4.95 32.85 6.26
CA ILE A 256 -4.24 31.88 5.43
C ILE A 256 -2.86 31.56 6.02
N LEU A 257 -2.10 32.59 6.44
CA LEU A 257 -0.79 32.40 7.07
C LEU A 257 -0.85 31.57 8.35
N ILE A 258 -1.86 31.85 9.21
CA ILE A 258 -2.10 31.07 10.44
C ILE A 258 -2.39 29.60 10.10
N SER A 259 -3.24 29.37 9.11
CA SER A 259 -3.59 28.01 8.69
C SER A 259 -2.39 27.26 8.11
N CYS A 260 -1.59 27.91 7.27
CA CYS A 260 -0.33 27.35 6.77
C CYS A 260 0.64 27.00 7.91
N GLY A 261 0.85 27.91 8.86
CA GLY A 261 1.69 27.64 10.03
C GLY A 261 1.19 26.45 10.86
N ALA A 262 -0.12 26.38 11.10
CA ALA A 262 -0.73 25.27 11.84
C ALA A 262 -0.52 23.90 11.17
N ARG A 263 -0.58 23.83 9.83
CA ARG A 263 -0.32 22.57 9.08
C ARG A 263 1.12 22.11 9.16
N LEU A 264 2.07 23.03 9.24
CA LEU A 264 3.49 22.71 9.36
C LEU A 264 3.99 22.67 10.81
N SER A 265 3.11 22.84 11.81
CA SER A 265 3.50 22.80 13.22
C SER A 265 4.25 21.53 13.65
N PRO A 266 4.07 20.32 13.06
CA PRO A 266 4.92 19.19 13.40
C PRO A 266 6.42 19.46 13.17
N PHE A 267 6.78 20.32 12.23
CA PHE A 267 8.16 20.70 11.98
C PHE A 267 8.74 21.69 13.01
N ASP A 268 7.98 22.11 14.02
CA ASP A 268 8.51 22.80 15.21
C ASP A 268 9.37 21.83 16.06
N ILE A 269 9.18 20.54 15.90
CA ILE A 269 10.03 19.49 16.48
C ILE A 269 11.40 19.51 15.78
N LYS A 270 12.45 19.73 16.56
CA LYS A 270 13.82 19.90 16.05
C LYS A 270 14.30 18.64 15.31
N GLU A 271 14.07 17.48 15.92
CA GLU A 271 14.48 16.18 15.37
C GLU A 271 13.81 15.89 14.03
N LEU A 272 12.55 16.32 13.85
CA LEU A 272 11.86 16.16 12.56
C LEU A 272 12.48 17.03 11.47
N ARG A 273 12.88 18.27 11.81
CA ARG A 273 13.60 19.13 10.85
C ARG A 273 14.92 18.50 10.45
N GLU A 274 15.69 18.02 11.43
CA GLU A 274 17.00 17.39 11.20
C GLU A 274 16.89 16.21 10.23
N ILE A 275 15.96 15.26 10.45
CA ILE A 275 15.82 14.09 9.57
C ILE A 275 15.26 14.43 8.18
N THR A 276 14.73 15.63 7.96
CA THR A 276 14.22 16.09 6.66
C THR A 276 15.13 17.11 5.96
N GLU A 277 16.34 17.34 6.47
CA GLU A 277 17.27 18.33 5.95
C GLU A 277 17.96 17.89 4.65
N TYR A 278 18.37 16.62 4.58
CA TYR A 278 18.97 15.99 3.40
C TYR A 278 18.40 14.59 3.16
N ASP A 279 18.81 13.91 2.10
CA ASP A 279 18.25 12.59 1.73
C ASP A 279 19.29 11.48 1.73
N GLU A 280 18.96 10.36 2.37
CA GLU A 280 19.74 9.12 2.37
C GLU A 280 18.93 7.94 1.79
N LEU A 281 17.61 8.13 1.56
CA LEU A 281 16.74 7.05 1.14
C LEU A 281 16.92 6.68 -0.34
N GLU A 282 17.27 7.63 -1.20
CA GLU A 282 17.50 7.40 -2.63
C GLU A 282 16.37 6.58 -3.27
N LEU A 283 15.12 7.04 -3.09
CA LEU A 283 13.91 6.29 -3.50
C LEU A 283 13.89 5.89 -4.98
N ASP A 284 14.62 6.59 -5.82
CA ASP A 284 14.73 6.32 -7.25
C ASP A 284 15.65 5.14 -7.58
N THR A 285 16.39 4.60 -6.62
CA THR A 285 17.27 3.44 -6.80
C THR A 285 16.61 2.10 -6.46
N LEU A 286 15.42 2.12 -5.82
CA LEU A 286 14.71 0.91 -5.35
C LEU A 286 14.43 -0.13 -6.43
N GLY A 287 14.34 0.28 -7.69
CA GLY A 287 14.10 -0.60 -8.84
C GLY A 287 15.35 -1.01 -9.61
N ASP A 288 16.55 -0.53 -9.24
CA ASP A 288 17.81 -0.78 -9.94
C ASP A 288 18.50 -2.04 -9.40
N ASN A 289 18.56 -2.15 -8.08
CA ASN A 289 19.20 -3.22 -7.34
C ASN A 289 18.26 -3.75 -6.26
N LYS A 290 18.63 -4.89 -5.65
CA LYS A 290 17.87 -5.42 -4.51
C LYS A 290 18.04 -4.53 -3.28
N GLN A 291 16.96 -3.93 -2.87
CA GLN A 291 16.90 -3.05 -1.71
C GLN A 291 15.71 -3.40 -0.83
N ALA A 292 15.81 -3.07 0.44
CA ALA A 292 14.70 -3.19 1.38
C ALA A 292 14.56 -1.88 2.17
N LEU A 293 13.48 -1.14 1.89
CA LEU A 293 13.12 0.08 2.61
C LEU A 293 12.07 -0.24 3.67
N PHE A 294 12.43 -0.05 4.94
CA PHE A 294 11.51 -0.15 6.07
C PHE A 294 10.99 1.24 6.44
N ILE A 295 9.67 1.39 6.44
CA ILE A 295 8.99 2.61 6.87
C ILE A 295 8.30 2.29 8.19
N ILE A 296 8.94 2.70 9.27
CA ILE A 296 8.52 2.42 10.64
C ILE A 296 7.58 3.53 11.09
N ILE A 297 6.35 3.16 11.43
CA ILE A 297 5.28 4.08 11.81
C ILE A 297 4.71 3.68 13.17
N ASP A 298 4.12 4.64 13.88
CA ASP A 298 3.36 4.34 15.09
C ASP A 298 1.96 3.83 14.73
N ASP A 299 1.51 2.74 15.36
CA ASP A 299 0.17 2.19 15.15
C ASP A 299 -0.92 2.91 15.96
N THR A 300 -0.52 3.75 16.93
CA THR A 300 -1.40 4.50 17.83
C THR A 300 -1.40 6.01 17.59
N ASP A 301 -0.34 6.56 16.98
CA ASP A 301 -0.20 7.99 16.71
C ASP A 301 -0.09 8.27 15.20
N SER A 302 -0.95 9.15 14.71
CA SER A 302 -1.03 9.53 13.30
C SER A 302 -0.33 10.87 12.98
N THR A 303 0.35 11.48 13.95
CA THR A 303 0.93 12.82 13.82
C THR A 303 1.86 12.97 12.62
N PHE A 304 2.66 11.95 12.32
CA PHE A 304 3.63 11.98 11.22
C PHE A 304 3.19 11.21 9.96
N ASN A 305 1.95 10.74 9.90
CA ASN A 305 1.44 9.98 8.76
C ASN A 305 1.44 10.79 7.45
N PHE A 306 1.35 12.13 7.53
CA PHE A 306 1.46 12.99 6.35
C PHE A 306 2.81 12.84 5.65
N LEU A 307 3.91 12.69 6.41
CA LEU A 307 5.25 12.53 5.88
C LEU A 307 5.43 11.16 5.20
N VAL A 308 4.83 10.12 5.80
CA VAL A 308 4.77 8.77 5.20
C VAL A 308 3.97 8.79 3.90
N ALA A 309 2.84 9.50 3.85
CA ALA A 309 2.06 9.67 2.62
C ALA A 309 2.84 10.41 1.53
N ILE A 310 3.65 11.42 1.89
CA ILE A 310 4.54 12.12 0.96
C ILE A 310 5.59 11.14 0.42
N LEU A 311 6.25 10.38 1.28
CA LEU A 311 7.25 9.38 0.91
C LEU A 311 6.70 8.38 -0.11
N TYR A 312 5.56 7.75 0.18
CA TYR A 312 4.92 6.83 -0.77
C TYR A 312 4.52 7.50 -2.09
N THR A 313 3.98 8.72 -2.02
CA THR A 313 3.57 9.46 -3.22
C THR A 313 4.79 9.74 -4.12
N GLN A 314 5.91 10.16 -3.53
CA GLN A 314 7.14 10.46 -4.24
C GLN A 314 7.81 9.18 -4.76
N MET A 315 7.92 8.15 -3.93
CA MET A 315 8.46 6.86 -4.32
C MET A 315 7.76 6.31 -5.57
N PHE A 316 6.43 6.21 -5.55
CA PHE A 316 5.69 5.75 -6.72
C PHE A 316 5.88 6.64 -7.94
N ASN A 317 5.96 7.96 -7.73
CA ASN A 317 6.16 8.90 -8.83
C ASN A 317 7.54 8.73 -9.49
N VAL A 318 8.61 8.63 -8.69
CA VAL A 318 9.97 8.49 -9.24
C VAL A 318 10.16 7.12 -9.89
N LEU A 319 9.67 6.04 -9.26
CA LEU A 319 9.76 4.68 -9.83
C LEU A 319 8.98 4.54 -11.14
N CYS A 320 7.77 5.08 -11.21
CA CYS A 320 6.99 5.07 -12.46
C CYS A 320 7.67 5.90 -13.56
N ASN A 321 8.16 7.09 -13.23
CA ASN A 321 8.87 7.94 -14.19
C ASN A 321 10.16 7.26 -14.68
N LYS A 322 10.92 6.64 -13.79
CA LYS A 322 12.16 5.94 -14.12
C LYS A 322 11.89 4.71 -15.01
N ALA A 323 10.89 3.92 -14.65
CA ALA A 323 10.46 2.79 -15.48
C ALA A 323 10.12 3.23 -16.91
N ASP A 324 9.34 4.31 -17.05
CA ASP A 324 8.85 4.78 -18.34
C ASP A 324 9.95 5.43 -19.19
N ASN A 325 10.83 6.24 -18.59
CA ASN A 325 11.78 7.06 -19.31
C ASN A 325 13.17 6.41 -19.47
N GLU A 326 13.63 5.65 -18.47
CA GLU A 326 14.98 5.05 -18.48
C GLU A 326 14.95 3.57 -18.85
N TYR A 327 13.95 2.80 -18.41
CA TYR A 327 13.89 1.35 -18.55
C TYR A 327 12.82 0.84 -19.53
N LYS A 328 12.40 1.65 -20.51
CA LYS A 328 11.46 1.25 -21.56
C LYS A 328 10.17 0.62 -21.02
N GLY A 329 9.67 1.13 -19.91
CA GLY A 329 8.40 0.76 -19.29
C GLY A 329 8.49 -0.29 -18.17
N ARG A 330 9.69 -0.78 -17.78
CA ARG A 330 9.85 -1.80 -16.73
C ARG A 330 11.11 -1.59 -15.92
N LEU A 331 11.01 -1.62 -14.60
CA LEU A 331 12.17 -1.62 -13.72
C LEU A 331 12.97 -2.93 -13.85
N PRO A 332 14.31 -2.89 -13.73
CA PRO A 332 15.15 -4.07 -13.74
C PRO A 332 14.84 -5.06 -12.61
N VAL A 333 14.59 -4.54 -11.42
CA VAL A 333 14.22 -5.33 -10.24
C VAL A 333 12.77 -5.02 -9.87
N HIS A 334 11.97 -6.06 -9.66
CA HIS A 334 10.59 -5.90 -9.20
C HIS A 334 10.54 -5.27 -7.81
N VAL A 335 9.71 -4.25 -7.62
CA VAL A 335 9.52 -3.57 -6.34
C VAL A 335 8.19 -4.00 -5.73
N ARG A 336 8.24 -4.62 -4.55
CA ARG A 336 7.05 -5.05 -3.81
C ARG A 336 6.82 -4.19 -2.59
N CYS A 337 5.68 -3.52 -2.58
CA CYS A 337 5.25 -2.69 -1.45
C CYS A 337 4.32 -3.50 -0.54
N LEU A 338 4.81 -3.87 0.64
CA LEU A 338 4.05 -4.54 1.71
C LEU A 338 3.55 -3.46 2.67
N LEU A 339 2.31 -3.02 2.46
CA LEU A 339 1.72 -1.90 3.19
C LEU A 339 0.95 -2.42 4.42
N ASP A 340 1.69 -2.83 5.47
CA ASP A 340 1.05 -3.28 6.71
C ASP A 340 0.39 -2.10 7.42
N GLU A 341 -0.77 -2.31 8.01
CA GLU A 341 -1.67 -1.28 8.54
C GLU A 341 -1.92 -0.14 7.53
N PHE A 342 -2.31 -0.51 6.29
CA PHE A 342 -2.49 0.40 5.16
C PHE A 342 -3.32 1.65 5.47
N ALA A 343 -4.25 1.56 6.42
CA ALA A 343 -5.04 2.70 6.85
C ALA A 343 -4.24 3.78 7.60
N ASN A 344 -3.08 3.42 8.17
CA ASN A 344 -2.28 4.32 8.99
C ASN A 344 -1.16 5.04 8.23
N ILE A 345 -0.97 4.75 6.93
CA ILE A 345 0.08 5.42 6.12
C ILE A 345 -0.35 6.78 5.55
N GLY A 346 -1.54 7.28 5.92
CA GLY A 346 -2.13 8.45 5.30
C GLY A 346 -2.73 8.17 3.92
N GLN A 347 -3.33 9.19 3.31
CA GLN A 347 -3.96 9.06 2.01
C GLN A 347 -2.95 9.37 0.89
N ILE A 348 -2.65 8.36 0.05
CA ILE A 348 -1.86 8.55 -1.17
C ILE A 348 -2.77 9.10 -2.26
N PRO A 349 -2.52 10.30 -2.80
CA PRO A 349 -3.38 10.89 -3.83
C PRO A 349 -3.48 10.01 -5.08
N SER A 350 -4.70 9.82 -5.59
CA SER A 350 -4.98 9.01 -6.79
C SER A 350 -4.47 7.56 -6.73
N PHE A 351 -4.42 6.97 -5.55
CA PHE A 351 -3.92 5.61 -5.35
C PHE A 351 -4.72 4.55 -6.15
N GLU A 352 -6.02 4.77 -6.35
CA GLU A 352 -6.89 3.92 -7.17
C GLU A 352 -6.43 3.85 -8.64
N LYS A 353 -5.86 4.94 -9.18
CA LYS A 353 -5.27 4.98 -10.52
C LYS A 353 -3.89 4.34 -10.56
N LEU A 354 -3.12 4.61 -9.51
CA LEU A 354 -1.78 4.08 -9.34
C LEU A 354 -1.79 2.55 -9.35
N ILE A 355 -2.55 1.92 -8.45
CA ILE A 355 -2.61 0.45 -8.30
C ILE A 355 -3.06 -0.26 -9.59
N ALA A 356 -3.84 0.42 -10.43
CA ALA A 356 -4.26 -0.10 -11.73
C ALA A 356 -3.12 -0.15 -12.76
N THR A 357 -2.10 0.70 -12.64
CA THR A 357 -1.08 0.94 -13.67
C THR A 357 0.31 0.41 -13.33
N VAL A 358 0.64 0.23 -12.05
CA VAL A 358 1.99 -0.15 -11.59
C VAL A 358 2.46 -1.52 -12.06
N ARG A 359 1.55 -2.45 -12.36
CA ARG A 359 1.86 -3.80 -12.84
C ARG A 359 2.83 -3.81 -14.02
N SER A 360 2.59 -2.95 -15.02
CA SER A 360 3.42 -2.89 -16.24
C SER A 360 4.85 -2.46 -15.96
N ARG A 361 5.10 -1.77 -14.83
CA ARG A 361 6.37 -1.18 -14.42
C ARG A 361 7.18 -2.03 -13.45
N GLU A 362 6.79 -3.29 -13.26
CA GLU A 362 7.38 -4.22 -12.26
C GLU A 362 7.23 -3.70 -10.82
N ILE A 363 6.11 -3.08 -10.51
CA ILE A 363 5.77 -2.67 -9.15
C ILE A 363 4.50 -3.42 -8.75
N SER A 364 4.46 -3.93 -7.52
CA SER A 364 3.27 -4.54 -6.93
C SER A 364 2.98 -3.99 -5.55
N VAL A 365 1.70 -3.90 -5.23
CA VAL A 365 1.23 -3.33 -3.98
C VAL A 365 0.41 -4.36 -3.23
N VAL A 366 0.69 -4.49 -1.95
CA VAL A 366 0.01 -5.40 -1.04
C VAL A 366 -0.60 -4.59 0.11
N PRO A 367 -1.82 -4.04 -0.07
CA PRO A 367 -2.53 -3.43 1.04
C PRO A 367 -2.90 -4.50 2.08
N ILE A 368 -2.49 -4.28 3.32
CA ILE A 368 -2.78 -5.16 4.45
C ILE A 368 -3.64 -4.39 5.44
N VAL A 369 -4.84 -4.88 5.69
CA VAL A 369 -5.86 -4.19 6.52
C VAL A 369 -6.45 -5.13 7.56
N GLN A 370 -7.05 -4.56 8.60
CA GLN A 370 -7.76 -5.34 9.61
C GLN A 370 -9.15 -5.75 9.13
N ASN A 371 -9.82 -4.87 8.39
CA ASN A 371 -11.15 -5.08 7.82
C ASN A 371 -11.37 -4.19 6.59
N MET A 372 -12.47 -4.42 5.88
CA MET A 372 -12.80 -3.67 4.66
C MET A 372 -13.22 -2.22 4.94
N ALA A 373 -13.73 -1.91 6.13
CA ALA A 373 -14.16 -0.56 6.50
C ALA A 373 -12.97 0.41 6.54
N GLN A 374 -11.76 -0.06 6.87
CA GLN A 374 -10.55 0.77 6.87
C GLN A 374 -10.24 1.35 5.48
N ILE A 375 -10.34 0.55 4.42
CA ILE A 375 -10.13 1.05 3.04
C ILE A 375 -11.24 2.02 2.65
N LYS A 376 -12.49 1.69 3.00
CA LYS A 376 -13.66 2.55 2.73
C LYS A 376 -13.55 3.89 3.46
N GLY A 377 -13.10 3.90 4.70
CA GLY A 377 -12.91 5.13 5.50
C GLY A 377 -11.90 6.07 4.84
N LEU A 378 -10.77 5.53 4.35
CA LEU A 378 -9.68 6.32 3.78
C LEU A 378 -9.97 6.76 2.32
N TYR A 379 -10.50 5.86 1.48
CA TYR A 379 -10.66 6.08 0.04
C TYR A 379 -12.12 6.19 -0.43
N LYS A 380 -13.09 6.08 0.48
CA LYS A 380 -14.53 6.23 0.21
C LYS A 380 -14.98 5.39 -1.00
N GLU A 381 -15.58 6.01 -2.00
CA GLU A 381 -16.08 5.33 -3.20
C GLU A 381 -14.97 4.67 -4.05
N GLN A 382 -13.74 5.16 -3.95
CA GLN A 382 -12.60 4.62 -4.69
C GLN A 382 -12.09 3.29 -4.09
N ALA A 383 -12.49 2.94 -2.87
CA ALA A 383 -12.12 1.68 -2.21
C ALA A 383 -12.43 0.44 -3.07
N GLY A 384 -13.57 0.42 -3.75
CA GLY A 384 -13.94 -0.66 -4.66
C GLY A 384 -12.96 -0.85 -5.82
N THR A 385 -12.43 0.25 -6.37
CA THR A 385 -11.41 0.21 -7.42
C THR A 385 -10.09 -0.34 -6.90
N ILE A 386 -9.67 0.05 -5.70
CA ILE A 386 -8.44 -0.46 -5.08
C ILE A 386 -8.53 -1.97 -4.87
N VAL A 387 -9.62 -2.44 -4.25
CA VAL A 387 -9.87 -3.88 -4.02
C VAL A 387 -9.95 -4.65 -5.34
N GLY A 388 -10.65 -4.12 -6.34
CA GLY A 388 -10.80 -4.72 -7.67
C GLY A 388 -9.50 -4.85 -8.46
N ASN A 389 -8.48 -4.03 -8.16
CA ASN A 389 -7.14 -4.12 -8.74
C ASN A 389 -6.18 -5.04 -7.99
N CYS A 390 -6.65 -5.77 -6.96
CA CYS A 390 -5.93 -6.86 -6.33
C CYS A 390 -6.46 -8.18 -6.88
N ASP A 391 -5.73 -8.81 -7.83
CA ASP A 391 -6.14 -10.09 -8.42
C ASP A 391 -6.18 -11.25 -7.39
N THR A 392 -5.47 -11.07 -6.29
CA THR A 392 -5.45 -12.03 -5.17
C THR A 392 -5.96 -11.35 -3.90
N THR A 393 -6.79 -12.07 -3.14
CA THR A 393 -7.20 -11.66 -1.79
C THR A 393 -6.98 -12.81 -0.82
N LEU A 394 -6.24 -12.54 0.24
CA LEU A 394 -6.00 -13.46 1.35
C LEU A 394 -6.75 -12.97 2.59
N PHE A 395 -7.69 -13.77 3.07
CA PHE A 395 -8.45 -13.51 4.28
C PHE A 395 -7.95 -14.40 5.43
N LEU A 396 -7.41 -13.77 6.46
CA LEU A 396 -6.81 -14.44 7.63
C LEU A 396 -7.74 -14.49 8.87
N GLY A 397 -8.99 -14.02 8.70
CA GLY A 397 -9.99 -13.93 9.77
C GLY A 397 -10.24 -12.50 10.22
N SER A 398 -11.50 -12.16 10.46
CA SER A 398 -11.94 -10.86 10.99
C SER A 398 -13.21 -11.03 11.80
N GLY A 399 -13.31 -10.30 12.91
CA GLY A 399 -14.53 -10.25 13.72
C GLY A 399 -15.60 -9.30 13.18
N GLU A 400 -15.31 -8.52 12.14
CA GLU A 400 -16.25 -7.55 11.59
C GLU A 400 -17.30 -8.22 10.70
N GLU A 401 -18.58 -8.01 11.02
CA GLU A 401 -19.70 -8.64 10.34
C GLU A 401 -19.81 -8.26 8.85
N GLU A 402 -19.54 -6.99 8.50
CA GLU A 402 -19.60 -6.54 7.09
C GLU A 402 -18.52 -7.23 6.24
N THR A 403 -17.31 -7.37 6.78
CA THR A 403 -16.23 -8.12 6.14
C THR A 403 -16.60 -9.60 5.99
N GLN A 404 -17.17 -10.24 7.02
CA GLN A 404 -17.61 -11.64 6.95
C GLN A 404 -18.68 -11.84 5.87
N LYS A 405 -19.67 -10.96 5.78
CA LYS A 405 -20.70 -10.96 4.72
C LYS A 405 -20.08 -10.80 3.32
N SER A 406 -19.15 -9.86 3.17
CA SER A 406 -18.46 -9.63 1.91
C SER A 406 -17.64 -10.85 1.45
N ILE A 407 -16.94 -11.50 2.36
CA ILE A 407 -16.14 -12.71 2.10
C ILE A 407 -17.06 -13.89 1.73
N SER A 408 -18.14 -14.15 2.49
CA SER A 408 -19.12 -15.19 2.18
C SER A 408 -19.74 -14.99 0.80
N ALA A 409 -20.18 -13.78 0.48
CA ALA A 409 -20.74 -13.45 -0.82
C ALA A 409 -19.74 -13.69 -1.97
N ARG A 410 -18.45 -13.40 -1.74
CA ARG A 410 -17.38 -13.63 -2.73
C ARG A 410 -17.07 -15.10 -2.96
N VAL A 411 -17.23 -15.97 -1.97
CA VAL A 411 -17.13 -17.43 -2.12
C VAL A 411 -18.24 -17.93 -3.03
N GLY A 412 -19.47 -17.43 -2.86
CA GLY A 412 -20.61 -17.73 -3.70
C GLY A 412 -21.50 -18.83 -3.12
N LYS A 413 -22.52 -19.19 -3.92
CA LYS A 413 -23.55 -20.17 -3.55
C LYS A 413 -23.34 -21.50 -4.25
N THR A 414 -23.69 -22.56 -3.56
CA THR A 414 -23.79 -23.93 -4.09
C THR A 414 -25.22 -24.41 -4.04
N THR A 415 -25.54 -25.39 -4.88
CA THR A 415 -26.81 -26.07 -4.90
C THR A 415 -26.74 -27.26 -3.96
N ILE A 416 -27.72 -27.43 -3.07
CA ILE A 416 -27.84 -28.58 -2.19
C ILE A 416 -29.22 -29.22 -2.30
N ASP A 417 -29.26 -30.53 -2.20
CA ASP A 417 -30.51 -31.28 -2.06
C ASP A 417 -30.98 -31.21 -0.61
N HIS A 418 -32.22 -30.81 -0.43
CA HIS A 418 -32.88 -30.73 0.88
C HIS A 418 -34.11 -31.62 0.88
N THR A 419 -34.12 -32.62 1.75
CA THR A 419 -35.27 -33.50 1.94
C THR A 419 -36.03 -33.09 3.21
N ALA A 420 -37.19 -32.48 3.03
CA ALA A 420 -38.12 -32.22 4.13
C ALA A 420 -39.01 -33.46 4.39
N ILE A 421 -38.96 -33.96 5.62
CA ILE A 421 -39.79 -35.07 6.07
C ILE A 421 -40.96 -34.51 6.87
N ASN A 422 -42.17 -34.59 6.33
CA ASN A 422 -43.38 -34.22 7.03
C ASN A 422 -44.07 -35.47 7.58
N ILE A 423 -44.17 -35.58 8.90
CA ILE A 423 -44.84 -36.67 9.60
C ILE A 423 -46.15 -36.11 10.17
N SER A 424 -47.30 -36.61 9.67
CA SER A 424 -48.62 -36.34 10.25
C SER A 424 -48.96 -37.43 11.25
N LYS A 425 -49.15 -37.04 12.53
CA LYS A 425 -49.57 -37.98 13.58
C LYS A 425 -51.10 -37.88 13.73
N GLY A 426 -51.85 -38.84 13.16
CA GLY A 426 -53.31 -39.01 13.26
C GLY A 426 -53.70 -40.48 13.04
N GLN A 427 -55.00 -40.82 13.13
CA GLN A 427 -55.48 -42.20 12.92
C GLN A 427 -55.15 -42.81 11.54
N SER A 428 -54.73 -41.96 10.57
CA SER A 428 -54.19 -42.33 9.26
C SER A 428 -52.86 -41.63 9.05
N GLY A 429 -51.85 -41.90 9.90
CA GLY A 429 -50.55 -41.26 9.81
C GLY A 429 -49.97 -41.33 8.39
N SER A 430 -49.52 -40.15 7.85
CA SER A 430 -48.85 -40.10 6.54
C SER A 430 -47.43 -39.60 6.67
N LEU A 431 -46.52 -40.23 5.93
CA LEU A 431 -45.15 -39.77 5.74
C LEU A 431 -45.05 -39.16 4.34
N SER A 432 -44.71 -37.85 4.26
CA SER A 432 -44.43 -37.22 2.99
C SER A 432 -42.96 -36.80 2.94
N LEU A 433 -42.26 -37.27 1.90
CA LEU A 433 -40.91 -36.88 1.56
C LEU A 433 -40.98 -35.80 0.47
N ASN A 434 -40.53 -34.59 0.78
CA ASN A 434 -40.46 -33.49 -0.18
C ASN A 434 -39.00 -33.17 -0.45
N ASN A 435 -38.51 -33.52 -1.63
CA ASN A 435 -37.17 -33.21 -2.10
C ASN A 435 -37.19 -31.85 -2.77
N GLN A 436 -36.43 -30.90 -2.23
CA GLN A 436 -36.25 -29.55 -2.76
C GLN A 436 -34.78 -29.30 -3.05
N ILE A 437 -34.52 -28.64 -4.16
CA ILE A 437 -33.18 -28.11 -4.50
C ILE A 437 -33.13 -26.67 -4.03
N ILE A 438 -32.20 -26.37 -3.15
CA ILE A 438 -32.09 -25.01 -2.54
C ILE A 438 -30.69 -24.44 -2.69
N ALA A 439 -30.62 -23.10 -2.70
CA ALA A 439 -29.36 -22.39 -2.63
C ALA A 439 -28.81 -22.38 -1.19
N ARG A 440 -27.52 -22.66 -1.04
CA ARG A 440 -26.78 -22.41 0.20
C ARG A 440 -25.48 -21.69 -0.11
N ASP A 441 -25.08 -20.73 0.74
CA ASP A 441 -23.72 -20.17 0.67
C ASP A 441 -22.71 -21.29 0.93
N LEU A 442 -21.66 -21.42 0.09
CA LEU A 442 -20.63 -22.47 0.26
C LEU A 442 -19.94 -22.34 1.63
N ILE A 443 -19.85 -21.12 2.14
CA ILE A 443 -19.53 -20.77 3.52
C ILE A 443 -20.40 -19.58 3.94
N THR A 444 -21.18 -19.70 5.01
CA THR A 444 -22.03 -18.62 5.52
C THR A 444 -21.20 -17.56 6.25
N PRO A 445 -21.69 -16.31 6.41
CA PRO A 445 -20.99 -15.29 7.19
C PRO A 445 -20.63 -15.74 8.61
N ALA A 446 -21.53 -16.49 9.28
CA ALA A 446 -21.26 -17.06 10.60
C ALA A 446 -20.11 -18.08 10.58
N GLU A 447 -20.07 -18.95 9.56
CA GLU A 447 -18.98 -19.92 9.39
C GLU A 447 -17.64 -19.21 9.06
N VAL A 448 -17.66 -18.08 8.35
CA VAL A 448 -16.47 -17.22 8.12
C VAL A 448 -15.94 -16.68 9.46
N GLY A 449 -16.85 -16.26 10.36
CA GLY A 449 -16.48 -15.82 11.69
C GLY A 449 -15.93 -16.91 12.61
N LEU A 450 -16.25 -18.18 12.31
CA LEU A 450 -15.81 -19.37 13.06
C LEU A 450 -14.58 -20.06 12.47
N LEU A 451 -13.90 -19.45 11.49
CA LEU A 451 -12.65 -19.99 10.96
C LEU A 451 -11.64 -20.20 12.09
N LYS A 452 -10.99 -21.37 12.08
CA LYS A 452 -9.95 -21.67 13.08
C LYS A 452 -8.76 -20.72 12.93
N THR A 453 -8.03 -20.54 14.02
CA THR A 453 -6.89 -19.61 14.06
C THR A 453 -5.82 -19.92 13.00
N ASP A 454 -5.68 -21.18 12.60
CA ASP A 454 -4.74 -21.65 11.57
C ASP A 454 -5.35 -21.74 10.16
N GLU A 455 -6.64 -21.44 10.00
CA GLU A 455 -7.34 -21.45 8.70
C GLU A 455 -7.38 -20.07 8.05
N CYS A 456 -7.45 -20.06 6.72
CA CYS A 456 -7.60 -18.85 5.90
C CYS A 456 -8.40 -19.15 4.64
N LEU A 457 -8.91 -18.08 4.01
CA LEU A 457 -9.55 -18.16 2.70
C LEU A 457 -8.71 -17.41 1.68
N LEU A 458 -8.53 -18.01 0.51
CA LEU A 458 -7.76 -17.42 -0.58
C LEU A 458 -8.62 -17.31 -1.83
N PHE A 459 -8.57 -16.14 -2.45
CA PHE A 459 -9.24 -15.83 -3.70
C PHE A 459 -8.21 -15.37 -4.73
N ILE A 460 -8.24 -15.98 -5.91
CA ILE A 460 -7.42 -15.58 -7.06
C ILE A 460 -8.37 -15.38 -8.24
N ARG A 461 -8.24 -14.29 -8.95
CA ARG A 461 -9.11 -13.96 -10.09
C ARG A 461 -9.13 -15.10 -11.11
N GLY A 462 -10.35 -15.63 -11.40
CA GLY A 462 -10.56 -16.70 -12.37
C GLY A 462 -10.14 -18.09 -11.86
N VAL A 463 -9.98 -18.26 -10.54
CA VAL A 463 -9.73 -19.55 -9.89
C VAL A 463 -10.77 -19.74 -8.80
N LYS A 464 -11.14 -21.01 -8.51
CA LYS A 464 -12.02 -21.33 -7.41
C LYS A 464 -11.44 -20.86 -6.07
N PRO A 465 -12.27 -20.45 -5.10
CA PRO A 465 -11.78 -20.05 -3.78
C PRO A 465 -11.17 -21.25 -3.04
N PHE A 466 -10.14 -20.99 -2.23
CA PHE A 466 -9.52 -22.02 -1.40
C PHE A 466 -9.82 -21.77 0.08
N LYS A 467 -10.12 -22.84 0.80
CA LYS A 467 -10.10 -22.89 2.26
C LYS A 467 -8.85 -23.68 2.67
N SER A 468 -7.86 -22.98 3.19
CA SER A 468 -6.51 -23.53 3.41
C SER A 468 -5.98 -23.19 4.79
N LYS A 469 -4.82 -23.73 5.14
CA LYS A 469 -4.10 -23.36 6.35
C LYS A 469 -3.16 -22.19 6.09
N LYS A 470 -2.98 -21.34 7.10
CA LYS A 470 -2.00 -20.25 7.08
C LYS A 470 -0.59 -20.82 6.99
N PHE A 471 0.28 -20.12 6.26
CA PHE A 471 1.68 -20.53 6.12
C PHE A 471 2.42 -20.37 7.46
N LYS A 472 3.00 -21.42 7.98
CA LYS A 472 3.81 -21.39 9.21
C LYS A 472 5.25 -21.03 8.88
N ILE A 473 5.78 -19.94 9.47
CA ILE A 473 7.13 -19.43 9.18
C ILE A 473 8.22 -20.49 9.44
N GLU A 474 8.01 -21.37 10.41
CA GLU A 474 8.92 -22.46 10.78
C GLU A 474 9.13 -23.48 9.66
N LYS A 475 8.22 -23.54 8.69
CA LYS A 475 8.32 -24.39 7.50
C LYS A 475 9.17 -23.78 6.39
N HIS A 476 9.51 -22.49 6.49
CA HIS A 476 10.34 -21.85 5.48
C HIS A 476 11.80 -22.23 5.69
N LYS A 477 12.53 -22.50 4.58
CA LYS A 477 13.93 -22.93 4.63
C LYS A 477 14.88 -21.92 5.30
N ARG A 478 14.52 -20.62 5.23
CA ARG A 478 15.31 -19.51 5.82
C ARG A 478 14.81 -19.10 7.22
N TYR A 479 13.92 -19.87 7.85
CA TYR A 479 13.42 -19.54 9.20
C TYR A 479 14.56 -19.37 10.22
N LYS A 480 15.62 -20.18 10.05
CA LYS A 480 16.80 -20.13 10.93
C LYS A 480 17.62 -18.83 10.82
N GLU A 481 17.37 -18.03 9.80
CA GLU A 481 18.04 -16.75 9.56
C GLU A 481 17.31 -15.58 10.23
N LEU A 482 16.12 -15.79 10.81
CA LEU A 482 15.32 -14.77 11.50
C LEU A 482 15.66 -14.69 12.99
N ALA A 483 15.42 -13.51 13.59
CA ALA A 483 15.50 -13.35 15.04
C ALA A 483 14.42 -14.17 15.79
N ASP A 484 13.32 -14.53 15.13
CA ASP A 484 12.33 -15.50 15.64
C ASP A 484 12.93 -16.87 15.99
N TYR A 485 14.05 -17.24 15.36
CA TYR A 485 14.77 -18.49 15.64
C TYR A 485 15.87 -18.30 16.68
N SER A 486 16.70 -17.26 16.56
CA SER A 486 17.79 -16.94 17.48
C SER A 486 17.98 -15.43 17.57
N GLU A 487 18.15 -14.92 18.78
CA GLU A 487 18.43 -13.50 19.02
C GLU A 487 19.75 -13.03 18.36
N ASP A 488 20.67 -13.93 18.08
CA ASP A 488 21.89 -13.64 17.33
C ASP A 488 21.63 -13.14 15.88
N ASN A 489 20.44 -13.39 15.37
CA ASN A 489 20.00 -12.93 14.05
C ASN A 489 19.30 -11.57 14.09
N ARG A 490 19.27 -10.93 15.25
CA ARG A 490 18.63 -9.62 15.40
C ARG A 490 19.52 -8.55 14.76
N TYR A 491 18.89 -7.71 13.90
CA TYR A 491 19.54 -6.53 13.35
C TYR A 491 19.47 -5.37 14.35
N ASP A 492 20.61 -4.73 14.60
CA ASP A 492 20.71 -3.59 15.51
C ASP A 492 21.14 -2.35 14.72
N VAL A 493 20.18 -1.44 14.48
CA VAL A 493 20.37 -0.20 13.74
C VAL A 493 21.49 0.67 14.31
N LEU A 494 21.60 0.75 15.65
CA LEU A 494 22.60 1.60 16.29
C LEU A 494 24.01 1.03 16.17
N LYS A 495 24.16 -0.30 16.19
CA LYS A 495 25.44 -0.94 15.97
C LYS A 495 25.94 -0.73 14.55
N GLU A 496 25.07 -0.88 13.56
CA GLU A 496 25.45 -0.69 12.16
C GLU A 496 25.77 0.78 11.88
N LYS A 497 24.95 1.75 12.32
CA LYS A 497 25.30 3.19 12.22
C LYS A 497 26.67 3.50 12.82
N ASN A 498 26.96 2.97 13.99
CA ASN A 498 28.26 3.20 14.64
C ASN A 498 29.41 2.56 13.88
N LYS A 499 29.20 1.41 13.22
CA LYS A 499 30.17 0.74 12.38
C LYS A 499 30.46 1.57 11.13
N ASP A 500 29.45 2.04 10.43
CA ASP A 500 29.59 2.88 9.24
C ASP A 500 30.39 4.15 9.56
N ILE A 501 30.11 4.82 10.70
CA ILE A 501 30.86 6.00 11.18
C ILE A 501 32.33 5.66 11.49
N LEU A 502 32.60 4.46 12.01
CA LEU A 502 33.97 4.03 12.30
C LEU A 502 34.72 3.69 11.02
N ASP A 503 34.07 3.05 10.07
CA ASP A 503 34.63 2.69 8.77
C ASP A 503 34.93 3.96 7.96
N GLU A 504 34.01 4.94 7.88
CA GLU A 504 34.27 6.26 7.26
C GLU A 504 35.45 7.00 7.89
N LYS A 505 35.52 7.04 9.23
CA LYS A 505 36.67 7.67 9.91
C LYS A 505 37.98 6.96 9.65
N THR A 506 37.93 5.67 9.41
CA THR A 506 39.11 4.86 9.07
C THR A 506 39.55 5.15 7.64
N GLU A 507 38.62 5.19 6.67
CA GLU A 507 38.90 5.58 5.29
C GLU A 507 39.46 7.00 5.16
N ILE A 508 38.86 7.98 5.88
CA ILE A 508 39.37 9.37 5.88
C ILE A 508 40.80 9.41 6.39
N LYS A 509 41.11 8.70 7.48
CA LYS A 509 42.48 8.63 7.99
C LYS A 509 43.46 7.98 7.01
N GLU A 510 43.05 6.92 6.30
CA GLU A 510 43.87 6.29 5.28
C GLU A 510 44.14 7.20 4.08
N ILE A 511 43.15 7.99 3.67
CA ILE A 511 43.27 8.99 2.60
C ILE A 511 44.24 10.12 3.04
N GLU A 512 44.04 10.67 4.24
CA GLU A 512 44.93 11.72 4.81
C GLU A 512 46.38 11.21 4.93
N LEU A 513 46.59 9.99 5.41
CA LEU A 513 47.92 9.37 5.49
C LEU A 513 48.55 9.16 4.10
N THR A 514 47.75 8.79 3.12
CA THR A 514 48.22 8.57 1.74
C THR A 514 48.61 9.90 1.08
N GLU A 515 47.84 11.00 1.33
CA GLU A 515 48.16 12.35 0.87
C GLU A 515 49.42 12.91 1.56
N GLU A 516 49.57 12.70 2.88
CA GLU A 516 50.80 13.05 3.59
C GLU A 516 52.05 12.34 3.05
N ILE A 517 51.93 11.03 2.76
CA ILE A 517 53.04 10.27 2.18
C ILE A 517 53.38 10.77 0.76
N ASN A 518 52.37 11.06 -0.07
CA ASN A 518 52.58 11.57 -1.42
C ASN A 518 53.17 13.01 -1.44
N ASN A 519 52.97 13.80 -0.40
CA ASN A 519 53.55 15.12 -0.24
C ASN A 519 54.97 15.11 0.33
N LEU A 520 55.44 13.94 0.84
CA LEU A 520 56.77 13.75 1.39
C LEU A 520 57.74 13.12 0.37
N VAL A 521 57.24 12.65 -0.76
CA VAL A 521 58.03 12.10 -1.90
C VAL A 521 58.07 13.13 -3.03
#